data_5d68e977501a45a074b1d02ada54242d
#
_entry.id   5d68e977501a45a074b1d02ada54242d
#
_cell.length_a   1.000
_cell.length_b   1.000
_cell.length_c   1.000
_cell.angle_alpha   90.00
_cell.angle_beta   90.00
_cell.angle_gamma   90.00
#
_symmetry.space_group_name_H-M   'P 1'
#
loop_
_entity.id
_entity.type
_entity.pdbx_description
1 polymer ?
#
loop_
_entity_poly.entity_id
_entity_poly.type
_entity_poly.pdbx_seq_one_letter_code
_entity_poly.pdbx_strand_id
1 'polypeptide(L)'
;TDLTEWQEVLDFITEDAGRYRSLEEWQEAQELYREQLQCRETVRSGMQKKQEKQENSGITLLTVHAAKGLEFDHVWIPDCNEKTFPHGSSREPEHCEEERRIFYVAMTRAKKDLELLCLTGTRERPRFPSRFLIPLNRYHR
;
A
#
# COMPACT_ATOMS: atom_id res chain seq x y z
N THR A 1 -2.90 33.69 1.45
CA THR A 1 -2.81 32.60 2.44
C THR A 1 -3.70 33.00 3.58
N ASP A 2 -4.77 32.27 3.77
CA ASP A 2 -5.86 32.63 4.66
C ASP A 2 -5.49 32.30 6.11
N LEU A 3 -5.86 33.15 7.06
CA LEU A 3 -5.61 32.93 8.50
C LEU A 3 -6.22 31.62 9.01
N THR A 4 -7.28 31.14 8.35
CA THR A 4 -7.93 29.86 8.62
C THR A 4 -7.04 28.64 8.32
N GLU A 5 -6.26 28.67 7.25
CA GLU A 5 -5.32 27.57 6.91
C GLU A 5 -4.23 27.42 7.98
N TRP A 6 -3.72 28.53 8.50
CA TRP A 6 -2.72 28.51 9.58
C TRP A 6 -3.30 28.01 10.89
N GLN A 7 -4.55 28.32 11.18
CA GLN A 7 -5.23 27.83 12.37
C GLN A 7 -5.36 26.30 12.35
N GLU A 8 -5.78 25.72 11.21
CA GLU A 8 -5.88 24.28 11.03
C GLU A 8 -4.52 23.57 11.19
N VAL A 9 -3.45 24.17 10.67
CA VAL A 9 -2.09 23.63 10.84
C VAL A 9 -1.64 23.66 12.28
N LEU A 10 -1.91 24.77 13.01
CA LEU A 10 -1.55 24.90 14.42
C LEU A 10 -2.35 23.93 15.29
N ASP A 11 -3.63 23.73 15.01
CA ASP A 11 -4.49 22.79 15.71
C ASP A 11 -4.00 21.35 15.51
N PHE A 12 -3.65 21.00 14.27
CA PHE A 12 -3.06 19.69 13.95
C PHE A 12 -1.75 19.44 14.70
N ILE A 13 -0.81 20.41 14.69
CA ILE A 13 0.47 20.30 15.39
C ILE A 13 0.26 20.15 16.89
N THR A 14 -0.67 20.91 17.45
CA THR A 14 -0.96 20.89 18.89
C THR A 14 -1.58 19.55 19.30
N GLU A 15 -2.49 19.01 18.49
CA GLU A 15 -3.08 17.70 18.73
C GLU A 15 -2.05 16.57 18.62
N ASP A 16 -1.20 16.62 17.60
CA ASP A 16 -0.16 15.61 17.41
C ASP A 16 0.87 15.63 18.54
N ALA A 17 1.36 16.81 18.91
CA ALA A 17 2.30 16.99 20.03
C ALA A 17 1.70 16.53 21.37
N GLY A 18 0.40 16.69 21.57
CA GLY A 18 -0.31 16.25 22.78
C GLY A 18 -0.37 14.74 23.00
N ARG A 19 0.02 13.94 22.02
CA ARG A 19 0.12 12.46 22.12
C ARG A 19 1.41 11.98 22.79
N TYR A 20 2.38 12.88 22.97
CA TYR A 20 3.70 12.57 23.52
C TYR A 20 3.85 13.16 24.93
N ARG A 21 4.73 12.55 25.73
CA ARG A 21 4.93 12.95 27.13
C ARG A 21 5.80 14.18 27.30
N SER A 22 6.67 14.43 26.30
CA SER A 22 7.56 15.60 26.30
C SER A 22 7.77 16.11 24.87
N LEU A 23 8.29 17.33 24.77
CA LEU A 23 8.63 17.95 23.50
C LEU A 23 9.78 17.19 22.79
N GLU A 24 10.72 16.68 23.56
CA GLU A 24 11.84 15.89 23.05
C GLU A 24 11.35 14.59 22.41
N GLU A 25 10.45 13.87 23.06
CA GLU A 25 9.85 12.64 22.54
C GLU A 25 9.10 12.89 21.23
N TRP A 26 8.37 14.01 21.14
CA TRP A 26 7.70 14.41 19.91
C TRP A 26 8.68 14.76 18.80
N GLN A 27 9.76 15.49 19.10
CA GLN A 27 10.79 15.83 18.14
C GLN A 27 11.51 14.59 17.59
N GLU A 28 11.86 13.63 18.43
CA GLU A 28 12.45 12.36 18.03
C GLU A 28 11.52 11.56 17.09
N ALA A 29 10.23 11.54 17.41
CA ALA A 29 9.24 10.88 16.56
C ALA A 29 9.11 11.56 15.18
N GLN A 30 9.15 12.91 15.13
CA GLN A 30 9.11 13.66 13.89
C GLN A 30 10.37 13.45 13.04
N GLU A 31 11.55 13.34 13.68
CA GLU A 31 12.81 13.07 12.98
C GLU A 31 12.79 11.66 12.36
N LEU A 32 12.38 10.66 13.12
CA LEU A 32 12.24 9.28 12.63
C LEU A 32 11.25 9.20 11.45
N TYR A 33 10.13 9.92 11.55
CA TYR A 33 9.14 9.98 10.45
C TYR A 33 9.73 10.65 9.19
N ARG A 34 10.49 11.73 9.37
CA ARG A 34 11.20 12.42 8.28
C ARG A 34 12.21 11.51 7.59
N GLU A 35 12.99 10.77 8.36
CA GLU A 35 13.95 9.78 7.82
C GLU A 35 13.24 8.69 7.01
N GLN A 36 12.10 8.20 7.49
CA GLN A 36 11.29 7.22 6.77
C GLN A 36 10.76 7.79 5.44
N LEU A 37 10.31 9.05 5.42
CA LEU A 37 9.86 9.71 4.19
C LEU A 37 11.01 9.89 3.20
N GLN A 38 12.18 10.34 3.64
CA GLN A 38 13.37 10.49 2.80
C GLN A 38 13.82 9.15 2.22
N CYS A 39 13.80 8.09 3.02
CA CYS A 39 14.09 6.75 2.55
C CYS A 39 13.10 6.33 1.44
N ARG A 40 11.80 6.59 1.61
CA ARG A 40 10.77 6.31 0.58
C ARG A 40 11.00 7.13 -0.70
N GLU A 41 11.34 8.38 -0.59
CA GLU A 41 11.62 9.25 -1.75
C GLU A 41 12.90 8.83 -2.47
N THR A 42 13.94 8.45 -1.74
CA THR A 42 15.18 7.94 -2.30
C THR A 42 14.97 6.62 -3.04
N VAL A 43 14.18 5.71 -2.47
CA VAL A 43 13.80 4.46 -3.12
C VAL A 43 12.97 4.75 -4.37
N ARG A 44 12.00 5.67 -4.30
CA ARG A 44 11.15 6.04 -5.43
C ARG A 44 11.93 6.71 -6.57
N SER A 45 12.84 7.64 -6.24
CA SER A 45 13.70 8.32 -7.24
C SER A 45 14.78 7.38 -7.80
N GLY A 46 15.30 6.47 -6.98
CA GLY A 46 16.24 5.43 -7.41
C GLY A 46 15.59 4.42 -8.36
N MET A 47 14.32 4.07 -8.12
CA MET A 47 13.55 3.20 -9.03
C MET A 47 13.27 3.88 -10.39
N GLN A 48 12.93 5.16 -10.40
CA GLN A 48 12.72 5.90 -11.65
C GLN A 48 14.00 6.01 -12.50
N LYS A 49 15.15 6.24 -11.88
CA LYS A 49 16.44 6.29 -12.57
C LYS A 49 16.98 4.93 -13.01
N LYS A 50 16.61 3.85 -12.33
CA LYS A 50 17.00 2.48 -12.72
C LYS A 50 16.19 1.94 -13.90
N GLN A 51 14.97 2.42 -14.14
CA GLN A 51 14.16 2.00 -15.28
C GLN A 51 14.75 2.42 -16.63
N GLU A 52 15.58 3.46 -16.66
CA GLU A 52 16.21 3.91 -17.90
C GLU A 52 17.51 3.16 -18.29
N LYS A 53 18.07 2.30 -17.41
CA LYS A 53 19.44 1.77 -17.62
C LYS A 53 19.75 0.34 -17.18
N GLN A 54 18.80 -0.54 -16.87
CA GLN A 54 19.18 -1.93 -16.53
C GLN A 54 18.15 -2.95 -17.02
N GLU A 55 18.64 -3.94 -17.79
CA GLU A 55 18.02 -5.28 -17.89
C GLU A 55 17.85 -5.79 -16.47
N ASN A 56 16.58 -5.81 -16.01
CA ASN A 56 16.24 -6.08 -14.62
C ASN A 56 16.40 -7.56 -14.30
N SER A 57 17.56 -7.93 -13.74
CA SER A 57 17.67 -9.16 -12.95
C SER A 57 17.49 -8.81 -11.47
N GLY A 58 16.27 -8.85 -10.96
CA GLY A 58 16.02 -8.59 -9.54
C GLY A 58 14.55 -8.54 -9.16
N ILE A 59 14.27 -8.65 -7.86
CA ILE A 59 12.93 -8.52 -7.30
C ILE A 59 12.69 -7.05 -6.95
N THR A 60 11.55 -6.52 -7.39
CA THR A 60 11.11 -5.16 -7.06
C THR A 60 9.90 -5.23 -6.13
N LEU A 61 9.96 -4.56 -4.98
CA LEU A 61 8.86 -4.45 -4.04
C LEU A 61 8.20 -3.08 -4.15
N LEU A 62 6.88 -3.08 -4.40
CA LEU A 62 6.10 -1.86 -4.64
C LEU A 62 4.74 -1.94 -3.95
N THR A 63 4.17 -0.78 -3.64
CA THR A 63 2.73 -0.70 -3.39
C THR A 63 1.97 -0.72 -4.71
N VAL A 64 0.69 -1.11 -4.69
CA VAL A 64 -0.16 -1.12 -5.90
C VAL A 64 -0.22 0.27 -6.54
N HIS A 65 -0.31 1.32 -5.74
CA HIS A 65 -0.33 2.70 -6.24
C HIS A 65 0.99 3.10 -6.92
N ALA A 66 2.12 2.67 -6.37
CA ALA A 66 3.43 2.94 -6.96
C ALA A 66 3.67 2.13 -8.26
N ALA A 67 2.98 1.01 -8.43
CA ALA A 67 3.05 0.17 -9.62
C ALA A 67 2.19 0.69 -10.80
N LYS A 68 1.42 1.77 -10.60
CA LYS A 68 0.59 2.35 -11.68
C LYS A 68 1.47 2.79 -12.85
N GLY A 69 1.15 2.29 -14.06
CA GLY A 69 1.90 2.59 -15.28
C GLY A 69 3.15 1.74 -15.50
N LEU A 70 3.51 0.87 -14.55
CA LEU A 70 4.60 -0.09 -14.68
C LEU A 70 4.05 -1.46 -15.10
N GLU A 71 4.90 -2.29 -15.70
CA GLU A 71 4.57 -3.66 -16.05
C GLU A 71 5.78 -4.57 -15.79
N PHE A 72 5.49 -5.81 -15.36
CA PHE A 72 6.50 -6.78 -14.96
C PHE A 72 6.20 -8.14 -15.60
N ASP A 73 7.22 -8.91 -15.90
CA ASP A 73 7.02 -10.27 -16.45
C ASP A 73 6.28 -11.16 -15.45
N HIS A 74 6.68 -11.10 -14.18
CA HIS A 74 6.10 -11.88 -13.09
C HIS A 74 5.63 -10.95 -11.98
N VAL A 75 4.42 -11.14 -11.48
CA VAL A 75 3.86 -10.36 -10.37
C VAL A 75 3.33 -11.29 -9.30
N TRP A 76 3.77 -11.04 -8.07
CA TRP A 76 3.25 -11.69 -6.88
C TRP A 76 2.48 -10.69 -6.04
N ILE A 77 1.21 -10.98 -5.74
CA ILE A 77 0.38 -10.16 -4.85
C ILE A 77 0.15 -10.97 -3.58
N PRO A 78 0.88 -10.66 -2.51
CA PRO A 78 0.71 -11.34 -1.23
C PRO A 78 -0.52 -10.83 -0.49
N ASP A 79 -0.96 -11.62 0.49
CA ASP A 79 -2.04 -11.27 1.43
C ASP A 79 -3.37 -10.89 0.74
N CYS A 80 -3.75 -11.66 -0.30
CA CYS A 80 -5.05 -11.53 -0.96
C CYS A 80 -6.17 -12.06 -0.07
N ASN A 81 -6.31 -11.48 1.12
CA ASN A 81 -7.24 -11.90 2.17
C ASN A 81 -8.30 -10.83 2.43
N GLU A 82 -9.45 -11.26 2.96
CA GLU A 82 -10.45 -10.35 3.55
C GLU A 82 -9.80 -9.46 4.60
N LYS A 83 -10.21 -8.20 4.65
CA LYS A 83 -9.66 -7.10 5.47
C LYS A 83 -8.34 -6.52 4.97
N THR A 84 -7.67 -7.15 4.01
CA THR A 84 -6.53 -6.60 3.29
C THR A 84 -6.97 -6.14 1.89
N PHE A 85 -7.66 -7.00 1.14
CA PHE A 85 -8.38 -6.70 -0.09
C PHE A 85 -9.80 -7.32 -0.05
N PRO A 86 -10.87 -6.54 0.12
CA PRO A 86 -10.90 -5.10 0.41
C PRO A 86 -10.38 -4.78 1.81
N HIS A 87 -9.87 -3.57 2.01
CA HIS A 87 -9.42 -3.10 3.31
C HIS A 87 -10.56 -3.13 4.34
N GLY A 88 -10.25 -3.42 5.61
CA GLY A 88 -11.25 -3.68 6.65
C GLY A 88 -12.25 -2.56 6.92
N SER A 89 -11.95 -1.32 6.54
CA SER A 89 -12.85 -0.16 6.61
C SER A 89 -13.79 -0.04 5.42
N SER A 90 -13.55 -0.78 4.33
CA SER A 90 -14.33 -0.71 3.08
C SER A 90 -15.65 -1.49 3.18
N ARG A 91 -16.53 -1.09 4.12
CA ARG A 91 -17.87 -1.68 4.28
C ARG A 91 -18.89 -1.09 3.32
N GLU A 92 -18.70 0.14 2.88
CA GLU A 92 -19.57 0.80 1.94
C GLU A 92 -19.35 0.27 0.51
N PRO A 93 -20.41 0.10 -0.29
CA PRO A 93 -20.31 -0.46 -1.63
C PRO A 93 -19.35 0.33 -2.54
N GLU A 94 -19.33 1.65 -2.43
CA GLU A 94 -18.48 2.53 -3.23
C GLU A 94 -16.99 2.31 -2.92
N HIS A 95 -16.63 2.23 -1.64
CA HIS A 95 -15.25 1.94 -1.21
C HIS A 95 -14.82 0.52 -1.62
N CYS A 96 -15.73 -0.44 -1.58
CA CYS A 96 -15.45 -1.79 -2.04
C CYS A 96 -15.17 -1.86 -3.55
N GLU A 97 -15.87 -1.06 -4.36
CA GLU A 97 -15.61 -0.97 -5.81
C GLU A 97 -14.26 -0.30 -6.11
N GLU A 98 -13.88 0.72 -5.34
CA GLU A 98 -12.55 1.34 -5.50
C GLU A 98 -11.44 0.35 -5.15
N GLU A 99 -11.56 -0.38 -4.05
CA GLU A 99 -10.62 -1.46 -3.69
C GLU A 99 -10.55 -2.54 -4.77
N ARG A 100 -11.66 -2.88 -5.40
CA ARG A 100 -11.70 -3.81 -6.52
C ARG A 100 -10.94 -3.28 -7.73
N ARG A 101 -11.07 -2.00 -8.05
CA ARG A 101 -10.31 -1.36 -9.14
C ARG A 101 -8.82 -1.36 -8.85
N ILE A 102 -8.42 -1.06 -7.61
CA ILE A 102 -7.03 -1.12 -7.18
C ILE A 102 -6.48 -2.54 -7.33
N PHE A 103 -7.24 -3.54 -6.90
CA PHE A 103 -6.86 -4.95 -7.04
C PHE A 103 -6.72 -5.37 -8.51
N TYR A 104 -7.67 -4.95 -9.36
CA TYR A 104 -7.60 -5.18 -10.81
C TYR A 104 -6.36 -4.54 -11.43
N VAL A 105 -6.05 -3.30 -11.07
CA VAL A 105 -4.84 -2.61 -11.54
C VAL A 105 -3.59 -3.39 -11.14
N ALA A 106 -3.51 -3.91 -9.92
CA ALA A 106 -2.39 -4.73 -9.47
C ALA A 106 -2.22 -5.99 -10.35
N MET A 107 -3.30 -6.70 -10.61
CA MET A 107 -3.28 -7.91 -11.47
C MET A 107 -2.83 -7.59 -12.90
N THR A 108 -3.28 -6.47 -13.47
CA THR A 108 -2.92 -6.06 -14.83
C THR A 108 -1.47 -5.59 -14.97
N ARG A 109 -0.69 -5.58 -13.91
CA ARG A 109 0.76 -5.29 -13.98
C ARG A 109 1.58 -6.48 -14.48
N ALA A 110 0.99 -7.68 -14.47
CA ALA A 110 1.64 -8.90 -14.93
C ALA A 110 1.55 -9.03 -16.46
N LYS A 111 2.70 -9.25 -17.10
CA LYS A 111 2.79 -9.54 -18.55
C LYS A 111 2.68 -11.03 -18.85
N LYS A 112 3.27 -11.89 -18.01
CA LYS A 112 3.37 -13.33 -18.23
C LYS A 112 2.69 -14.09 -17.11
N ASP A 113 3.16 -13.92 -15.88
CA ASP A 113 2.72 -14.73 -14.75
C ASP A 113 2.22 -13.86 -13.61
N LEU A 114 1.08 -14.26 -13.06
CA LEU A 114 0.46 -13.62 -11.90
C LEU A 114 0.21 -14.66 -10.83
N GLU A 115 0.76 -14.43 -9.64
CA GLU A 115 0.48 -15.24 -8.46
C GLU A 115 -0.24 -14.43 -7.38
N LEU A 116 -1.39 -14.95 -6.95
CA LEU A 116 -2.22 -14.37 -5.90
C LEU A 116 -2.10 -15.24 -4.65
N LEU A 117 -1.45 -14.73 -3.62
CA LEU A 117 -1.12 -15.48 -2.42
C LEU A 117 -2.09 -15.16 -1.28
N CYS A 118 -2.72 -16.19 -0.73
CA CYS A 118 -3.62 -16.10 0.41
C CYS A 118 -3.02 -16.77 1.63
N LEU A 119 -3.18 -16.16 2.78
CA LEU A 119 -2.83 -16.75 4.06
C LEU A 119 -4.05 -17.45 4.66
N THR A 120 -3.88 -18.66 5.14
CA THR A 120 -4.96 -19.41 5.82
C THR A 120 -5.12 -19.03 7.30
N GLY A 121 -4.11 -18.37 7.87
CA GLY A 121 -4.08 -18.05 9.29
C GLY A 121 -3.79 -19.25 10.16
N THR A 122 -4.05 -19.09 11.45
CA THR A 122 -3.96 -20.15 12.46
C THR A 122 -5.36 -20.62 12.89
N ARG A 123 -5.44 -21.74 13.62
CA ARG A 123 -6.71 -22.23 14.19
C ARG A 123 -7.37 -21.19 15.09
N GLU A 124 -6.59 -20.39 15.82
CA GLU A 124 -7.08 -19.34 16.73
C GLU A 124 -7.42 -18.04 16.01
N ARG A 125 -6.74 -17.75 14.89
CA ARG A 125 -6.93 -16.56 14.08
C ARG A 125 -7.03 -16.95 12.60
N PRO A 126 -8.16 -17.52 12.18
CA PRO A 126 -8.36 -17.92 10.79
C PRO A 126 -8.40 -16.69 9.88
N ARG A 127 -7.81 -16.81 8.70
CA ARG A 127 -7.87 -15.79 7.65
C ARG A 127 -8.59 -16.39 6.45
N PHE A 128 -9.40 -15.57 5.82
CA PHE A 128 -10.21 -15.99 4.67
C PHE A 128 -9.70 -15.33 3.40
N PRO A 129 -9.71 -16.05 2.27
CA PRO A 129 -9.39 -15.45 0.98
C PRO A 129 -10.28 -14.26 0.66
N SER A 130 -9.74 -13.30 -0.04
CA SER A 130 -10.49 -12.13 -0.51
C SER A 130 -11.69 -12.53 -1.35
N ARG A 131 -12.82 -11.86 -1.17
CA ARG A 131 -14.01 -11.99 -2.02
C ARG A 131 -13.73 -11.67 -3.48
N PHE A 132 -12.68 -10.91 -3.78
CA PHE A 132 -12.28 -10.58 -5.14
C PHE A 132 -11.70 -11.77 -5.90
N LEU A 133 -11.28 -12.82 -5.20
CA LEU A 133 -10.79 -14.06 -5.79
C LEU A 133 -11.91 -15.03 -6.19
N ILE A 134 -13.12 -14.87 -5.61
CA ILE A 134 -14.24 -15.79 -5.85
C ILE A 134 -14.58 -15.91 -7.35
N PRO A 135 -14.66 -14.81 -8.13
CA PRO A 135 -14.91 -14.89 -9.57
C PRO A 135 -13.81 -15.63 -10.34
N LEU A 136 -12.55 -15.50 -9.89
CA LEU A 136 -11.40 -16.10 -10.58
C LEU A 136 -11.36 -17.62 -10.44
N ASN A 137 -11.82 -18.16 -9.30
CA ASN A 137 -11.85 -19.60 -9.02
C ASN A 137 -12.82 -20.39 -9.93
N ARG A 138 -13.69 -19.71 -10.68
CA ARG A 138 -14.61 -20.35 -11.63
C ARG A 138 -13.96 -20.74 -12.96
N TYR A 139 -12.73 -20.27 -13.21
CA TYR A 139 -12.01 -20.51 -14.47
C TYR A 139 -10.94 -21.60 -14.37
N HIS A 140 -10.72 -22.17 -13.18
CA HIS A 140 -9.87 -23.34 -12.99
C HIS A 140 -10.75 -24.60 -12.87
N ARG A 141 -11.14 -25.16 -14.04
CA ARG A 141 -11.58 -26.53 -14.24
C ARG A 141 -10.81 -27.17 -15.39
#